data_6c35eaad13d85276f2ef4079b5841d9f
#
_entry.id   6c35eaad13d85276f2ef4079b5841d9f
#
_cell.length_a   1.000
_cell.length_b   1.000
_cell.length_c   1.000
_cell.angle_alpha   90.00
_cell.angle_beta   90.00
_cell.angle_gamma   90.00
#
_symmetry.space_group_name_H-M   'P 1'
#
loop_
_entity.id
_entity.type
_entity.pdbx_description
1 polymer ?
#
loop_
_entity_poly.entity_id
_entity_poly.type
_entity_poly.pdbx_seq_one_letter_code
_entity_poly.pdbx_strand_id
1 'polypeptide(L)'
;MDDRHCLICQRPLGNSKRISKHHLIPKSRGGKHTDTVLLHNICHQKIHSVFTEKELRDEFHTVEKLTEHEEMRKFIRWVAKKGINFYQKNKKFKR
;
A
#
# COMPACT_ATOMS: atom_id res chain seq x y z
N MET A 1 5.89 22.41 5.18
CA MET A 1 5.96 21.55 3.99
C MET A 1 5.90 20.10 4.42
N ASP A 2 5.11 19.31 3.76
CA ASP A 2 4.88 17.92 4.14
C ASP A 2 5.93 17.04 3.50
N ASP A 3 6.80 16.45 4.32
CA ASP A 3 7.88 15.59 3.84
C ASP A 3 7.51 14.11 3.79
N ARG A 4 6.24 13.79 4.06
CA ARG A 4 5.84 12.40 4.13
C ARG A 4 5.88 11.74 2.75
N HIS A 5 6.24 10.50 2.75
CA HIS A 5 6.30 9.67 1.55
C HIS A 5 5.41 8.46 1.70
N CYS A 6 4.90 7.98 0.58
CA CYS A 6 4.24 6.68 0.55
C CYS A 6 5.28 5.60 0.89
N LEU A 7 5.02 4.81 1.93
CA LEU A 7 6.01 3.82 2.38
C LEU A 7 6.16 2.64 1.40
N ILE A 8 5.28 2.53 0.43
CA ILE A 8 5.37 1.46 -0.56
C ILE A 8 6.18 1.91 -1.78
N CYS A 9 5.76 2.99 -2.44
CA CYS A 9 6.40 3.42 -3.69
C CYS A 9 7.47 4.51 -3.50
N GLN A 10 7.59 5.06 -2.31
CA GLN A 10 8.56 6.10 -1.95
C GLN A 10 8.32 7.44 -2.65
N ARG A 11 7.24 7.60 -3.41
CA ARG A 11 6.90 8.91 -3.97
C ARG A 11 6.37 9.82 -2.87
N PRO A 12 6.62 11.13 -2.94
CA PRO A 12 6.06 12.04 -1.93
C PRO A 12 4.55 11.97 -1.89
N LEU A 13 3.97 12.04 -0.71
CA LEU A 13 2.52 12.16 -0.58
C LEU A 13 2.06 13.54 -1.02
N GLY A 14 2.78 14.58 -0.55
CA GLY A 14 2.53 15.95 -0.98
C GLY A 14 1.07 16.35 -0.87
N ASN A 15 0.55 17.00 -1.90
CA ASN A 15 -0.84 17.45 -1.95
C ASN A 15 -1.74 16.46 -2.69
N SER A 16 -1.31 15.22 -2.84
CA SER A 16 -2.11 14.24 -3.55
C SER A 16 -3.45 14.03 -2.84
N LYS A 17 -4.51 14.02 -3.62
CA LYS A 17 -5.85 13.69 -3.11
C LYS A 17 -6.07 12.18 -3.06
N ARG A 18 -5.11 11.41 -3.51
CA ARG A 18 -5.25 9.96 -3.62
C ARG A 18 -4.40 9.25 -2.57
N ILE A 19 -4.67 9.61 -1.32
CA ILE A 19 -3.97 9.08 -0.15
C ILE A 19 -4.98 8.37 0.73
N SER A 20 -4.59 7.24 1.28
CA SER A 20 -5.45 6.50 2.21
C SER A 20 -4.62 5.87 3.31
N LYS A 21 -5.30 5.49 4.39
CA LYS A 21 -4.69 4.77 5.51
C LYS A 21 -4.78 3.27 5.26
N HIS A 22 -3.66 2.61 5.44
CA HIS A 22 -3.61 1.16 5.38
C HIS A 22 -3.36 0.62 6.79
N HIS A 23 -4.18 -0.32 7.24
CA HIS A 23 -3.95 -1.02 8.50
C HIS A 23 -2.97 -2.15 8.23
N LEU A 24 -1.80 -2.09 8.85
CA LEU A 24 -0.79 -3.14 8.69
C LEU A 24 -1.34 -4.49 9.12
N ILE A 25 -2.10 -4.50 10.23
CA ILE A 25 -2.90 -5.64 10.61
C ILE A 25 -4.35 -5.26 10.34
N PRO A 26 -5.07 -6.00 9.48
CA PRO A 26 -6.45 -5.64 9.15
C PRO A 26 -7.31 -5.52 10.39
N LYS A 27 -8.23 -4.56 10.38
CA LYS A 27 -9.11 -4.30 11.50
C LYS A 27 -9.91 -5.54 11.88
N SER A 28 -10.35 -6.29 10.88
CA SER A 28 -11.09 -7.54 11.09
C SER A 28 -10.25 -8.63 11.76
N ARG A 29 -8.95 -8.43 11.84
CA ARG A 29 -8.00 -9.38 12.44
C ARG A 29 -7.33 -8.79 13.68
N GLY A 30 -7.94 -7.80 14.31
CA GLY A 30 -7.43 -7.21 15.54
C GLY A 30 -6.56 -5.97 15.36
N GLY A 31 -6.46 -5.45 14.15
CA GLY A 31 -5.66 -4.24 13.90
C GLY A 31 -6.24 -3.02 14.59
N LYS A 32 -5.36 -2.14 15.04
CA LYS A 32 -5.70 -0.90 15.73
C LYS A 32 -5.40 0.27 14.84
N HIS A 33 -6.06 1.40 15.09
CA HIS A 33 -5.82 2.61 14.31
C HIS A 33 -4.36 3.10 14.43
N THR A 34 -3.67 2.71 15.49
CA THR A 34 -2.25 3.05 15.67
C THR A 34 -1.32 2.24 14.77
N ASP A 35 -1.83 1.18 14.15
CA ASP A 35 -1.04 0.32 13.26
C ASP A 35 -1.24 0.71 11.79
N THR A 36 -1.52 1.98 11.52
CA THR A 36 -1.79 2.45 10.17
C THR A 36 -0.61 3.20 9.58
N VAL A 37 -0.52 3.15 8.26
CA VAL A 37 0.44 3.95 7.50
C VAL A 37 -0.30 4.65 6.37
N LEU A 38 0.21 5.82 5.96
CA LEU A 38 -0.36 6.56 4.84
C LEU A 38 0.26 6.09 3.53
N LEU A 39 -0.57 5.77 2.58
CA LEU A 39 -0.13 5.29 1.27
C LEU A 39 -0.93 5.99 0.18
N HIS A 40 -0.37 6.04 -1.01
CA HIS A 40 -1.18 6.40 -2.18
C HIS A 40 -2.26 5.34 -2.37
N ASN A 41 -3.45 5.77 -2.83
CA ASN A 41 -4.56 4.84 -3.02
C ASN A 41 -4.20 3.67 -3.94
N ILE A 42 -3.42 3.94 -4.98
CA ILE A 42 -3.03 2.89 -5.93
C ILE A 42 -2.16 1.83 -5.25
N CYS A 43 -1.28 2.25 -4.33
CA CYS A 43 -0.44 1.32 -3.58
C CYS A 43 -1.27 0.51 -2.59
N HIS A 44 -2.21 1.16 -1.92
CA HIS A 44 -3.10 0.50 -0.98
C HIS A 44 -3.95 -0.56 -1.67
N GLN A 45 -4.50 -0.21 -2.85
CA GLN A 45 -5.29 -1.17 -3.62
C GLN A 45 -4.45 -2.36 -4.08
N LYS A 46 -3.20 -2.10 -4.44
CA LYS A 46 -2.32 -3.18 -4.87
C LYS A 46 -2.10 -4.19 -3.73
N ILE A 47 -1.89 -3.70 -2.53
CA ILE A 47 -1.72 -4.58 -1.36
C ILE A 47 -2.91 -5.52 -1.24
N HIS A 48 -4.13 -4.97 -1.30
CA HIS A 48 -5.33 -5.79 -1.14
C HIS A 48 -5.65 -6.65 -2.35
N SER A 49 -4.99 -6.42 -3.48
CA SER A 49 -5.13 -7.30 -4.63
C SER A 49 -4.13 -8.46 -4.60
N VAL A 50 -3.02 -8.30 -3.89
CA VAL A 50 -1.97 -9.33 -3.81
C VAL A 50 -2.15 -10.22 -2.57
N PHE A 51 -2.58 -9.64 -1.45
CA PHE A 51 -2.63 -10.34 -0.17
C PHE A 51 -4.06 -10.46 0.34
N THR A 52 -4.35 -11.58 0.98
CA THR A 52 -5.58 -11.72 1.76
C THR A 52 -5.40 -11.06 3.12
N GLU A 53 -6.51 -10.81 3.82
CA GLU A 53 -6.44 -10.25 5.17
C GLU A 53 -5.70 -11.17 6.13
N LYS A 54 -5.88 -12.47 5.96
CA LYS A 54 -5.17 -13.44 6.79
C LYS A 54 -3.66 -13.37 6.57
N GLU A 55 -3.24 -13.25 5.31
CA GLU A 55 -1.83 -13.12 4.98
C GLU A 55 -1.24 -11.84 5.57
N LEU A 56 -1.98 -10.75 5.51
CA LEU A 56 -1.54 -9.49 6.07
C LEU A 56 -1.36 -9.59 7.58
N ARG A 57 -2.28 -10.26 8.26
CA ARG A 57 -2.17 -10.46 9.70
C ARG A 57 -1.01 -11.35 10.06
N ASP A 58 -0.85 -12.48 9.36
CA ASP A 58 0.06 -13.53 9.79
C ASP A 58 1.48 -13.32 9.32
N GLU A 59 1.68 -12.69 8.17
CA GLU A 59 2.98 -12.69 7.53
C GLU A 59 3.39 -11.33 6.99
N PHE A 60 2.48 -10.59 6.40
CA PHE A 60 2.80 -9.35 5.69
C PHE A 60 2.29 -8.12 6.42
N HIS A 61 2.56 -8.03 7.71
CA HIS A 61 2.09 -6.95 8.56
C HIS A 61 3.15 -5.87 8.82
N THR A 62 4.22 -5.86 8.05
CA THR A 62 5.23 -4.79 8.09
C THR A 62 5.49 -4.28 6.69
N VAL A 63 5.96 -3.03 6.60
CA VAL A 63 6.29 -2.43 5.31
C VAL A 63 7.39 -3.24 4.62
N GLU A 64 8.38 -3.69 5.37
CA GLU A 64 9.48 -4.48 4.82
C GLU A 64 8.97 -5.75 4.16
N LYS A 65 8.09 -6.47 4.82
CA LYS A 65 7.53 -7.70 4.26
C LYS A 65 6.72 -7.44 3.01
N LEU A 66 5.92 -6.37 3.01
CA LEU A 66 5.10 -6.01 1.86
C LEU A 66 5.97 -5.68 0.65
N THR A 67 7.04 -4.90 0.86
CA THR A 67 7.87 -4.43 -0.24
C THR A 67 8.85 -5.49 -0.74
N GLU A 68 9.10 -6.52 0.03
CA GLU A 68 9.96 -7.64 -0.38
C GLU A 68 9.25 -8.63 -1.29
N HIS A 69 7.94 -8.64 -1.27
CA HIS A 69 7.16 -9.58 -2.09
C HIS A 69 7.36 -9.27 -3.58
N GLU A 70 7.55 -10.30 -4.39
CA GLU A 70 7.89 -10.13 -5.81
C GLU A 70 6.87 -9.29 -6.57
N GLU A 71 5.58 -9.56 -6.37
CA GLU A 71 4.53 -8.81 -7.05
C GLU A 71 4.55 -7.34 -6.65
N MET A 72 4.82 -7.05 -5.38
CA MET A 72 4.92 -5.68 -4.91
C MET A 72 6.17 -5.00 -5.48
N ARG A 73 7.28 -5.71 -5.59
CA ARG A 73 8.51 -5.14 -6.14
C ARG A 73 8.33 -4.73 -7.59
N LYS A 74 7.65 -5.56 -8.38
CA LYS A 74 7.35 -5.23 -9.77
C LYS A 74 6.46 -4.01 -9.87
N PHE A 75 5.43 -3.96 -9.04
CA PHE A 75 4.51 -2.84 -9.00
C PHE A 75 5.23 -1.56 -8.60
N ILE A 76 6.08 -1.62 -7.58
CA ILE A 76 6.80 -0.46 -7.08
C ILE A 76 7.67 0.14 -8.18
N ARG A 77 8.38 -0.70 -8.94
CA ARG A 77 9.23 -0.22 -10.04
C ARG A 77 8.40 0.47 -11.11
N TRP A 78 7.22 -0.06 -11.38
CA TRP A 78 6.34 0.51 -12.39
C TRP A 78 5.76 1.84 -11.94
N VAL A 79 5.22 1.89 -10.72
CA VAL A 79 4.51 3.07 -10.23
C VAL A 79 5.45 4.20 -9.86
N ALA A 80 6.72 3.89 -9.55
CA ALA A 80 7.70 4.92 -9.18
C ALA A 80 7.94 5.94 -10.28
N LYS A 81 7.61 5.58 -11.52
CA LYS A 81 7.76 6.48 -12.67
C LYS A 81 6.56 7.39 -12.89
N LYS A 82 5.52 7.26 -12.07
CA LYS A 82 4.27 8.02 -12.22
C LYS A 82 4.25 9.21 -11.27
N GLY A 83 3.46 10.22 -11.63
CA GLY A 83 3.27 11.37 -10.75
C GLY A 83 2.47 11.02 -9.50
N ILE A 84 2.51 11.88 -8.50
CA ILE A 84 1.89 11.59 -7.20
C ILE A 84 0.36 11.48 -7.26
N ASN A 85 -0.26 12.07 -8.28
CA ASN A 85 -1.71 12.00 -8.46
C ASN A 85 -2.12 10.89 -9.42
N PHE A 86 -1.17 10.11 -9.91
CA PHE A 86 -1.48 9.01 -10.80
C PHE A 86 -2.36 8.00 -10.11
N TYR A 87 -3.42 7.58 -10.77
CA TYR A 87 -4.32 6.57 -10.26
C TYR A 87 -4.85 5.73 -11.41
N GLN A 88 -4.80 4.44 -11.23
CA GLN A 88 -5.39 3.50 -12.16
C GLN A 88 -6.03 2.41 -11.32
N LYS A 89 -7.31 2.13 -11.57
CA LYS A 89 -8.01 1.09 -10.85
C LYS A 89 -7.37 -0.25 -11.14
N ASN A 90 -6.96 -0.97 -10.09
CA ASN A 90 -6.41 -2.29 -10.25
C ASN A 90 -7.50 -3.26 -10.66
N LYS A 91 -7.18 -4.11 -11.62
CA LYS A 91 -8.07 -5.20 -11.96
C LYS A 91 -8.06 -6.18 -10.79
N LYS A 92 -9.25 -6.55 -10.35
CA LYS A 92 -9.35 -7.56 -9.31
C LYS A 92 -8.94 -8.90 -9.89
N PHE A 93 -8.04 -9.56 -9.19
CA PHE A 93 -7.71 -10.93 -9.55
C PHE A 93 -8.85 -11.82 -9.07
N LYS A 94 -9.27 -12.70 -9.94
CA LYS A 94 -10.24 -13.70 -9.53
C LYS A 94 -9.54 -14.72 -8.66
N ARG A 95 -10.09 -14.96 -7.52
CA ARG A 95 -9.57 -15.93 -6.58
C ARG A 95 -10.63 -16.95 -6.23
#